data_707facbdf0d80007b986b61160338867
#
_entry.id   707facbdf0d80007b986b61160338867
#
_cell.length_a   1.000
_cell.length_b   1.000
_cell.length_c   1.000
_cell.angle_alpha   90.00
_cell.angle_beta   90.00
_cell.angle_gamma   90.00
#
_symmetry.space_group_name_H-M   'P 1'
#
loop_
_entity.id
_entity.type
_entity.pdbx_description
1 polymer ?
#
loop_
_entity_poly.entity_id
_entity_poly.type
_entity_poly.pdbx_seq_one_letter_code
_entity_poly.pdbx_strand_id
1 'polypeptide(L)'
;MAAESWRKQMYLLWSVFVFWTPLCWGRPDPQQRQALLQQEVIREVGGSVVLNDKEKLLNQKLHQLKLQEMELPEFPPAMHFFKAKPLIEQSAVFSFLQKMPKGAALHVHDFALVGVEWLVKNVTYRENCYVCFTDDNSVRFLFSTGKPKYKEHCSTWTLLKTLRLNLNSTELDNSFIRNLTLFTEDPDKAYPNQDVVWKRFEQAFLVAYGLVTYAPVFKDYFYEGLRQFYMDNIIYLEIRALLPPTYELDGRRNSRDWSLRTCQKLLQQFRAQYPDFLGARVIFTVHRGLNLTEAVKAVEEAMTLQRNFPDIIAGFDFVGREDTGRPLWYFRDALEVPEKQGIYLPYFFHAGETDLEGTDVDQNLMDALLFNTSRIGHGFAITRHPVVKELARKMDVALEVCPISNQKCVAWLSLHLKLPICMMCLGRPRHKLM
;
A
#
# COMPACT_ATOMS: atom_id res chain seq x y z
N MET A 1 45.83 -7.12 62.01
CA MET A 1 45.23 -8.48 62.14
C MET A 1 43.79 -8.55 61.64
N ALA A 2 42.92 -7.57 61.78
CA ALA A 2 41.55 -7.65 61.27
C ALA A 2 41.42 -7.49 59.70
N ALA A 3 42.31 -6.72 59.12
CA ALA A 3 42.24 -6.47 57.61
C ALA A 3 42.74 -7.65 56.76
N GLU A 4 43.59 -8.50 57.29
CA GLU A 4 44.06 -9.71 56.58
C GLU A 4 43.05 -10.86 56.63
N SER A 5 42.22 -10.94 57.67
CA SER A 5 41.17 -11.93 57.81
C SER A 5 40.05 -11.69 56.75
N TRP A 6 39.70 -10.43 56.47
CA TRP A 6 38.69 -10.08 55.46
C TRP A 6 39.13 -10.35 54.03
N ARG A 7 40.41 -10.11 53.71
CA ARG A 7 40.94 -10.45 52.37
C ARG A 7 40.95 -11.95 52.10
N LYS A 8 41.30 -12.80 53.07
CA LYS A 8 41.28 -14.25 52.91
C LYS A 8 39.87 -14.80 52.77
N GLN A 9 38.88 -14.27 53.46
CA GLN A 9 37.48 -14.65 53.28
C GLN A 9 36.90 -14.20 51.95
N MET A 10 37.29 -13.03 51.44
CA MET A 10 36.86 -12.56 50.11
C MET A 10 37.44 -13.41 48.96
N TYR A 11 38.69 -13.84 49.06
CA TYR A 11 39.29 -14.74 48.06
C TYR A 11 38.69 -16.15 48.11
N LEU A 12 38.25 -16.65 49.25
CA LEU A 12 37.54 -17.93 49.35
C LEU A 12 36.12 -17.83 48.77
N LEU A 13 35.40 -16.73 48.94
CA LEU A 13 34.09 -16.50 48.33
C LEU A 13 34.19 -16.33 46.80
N TRP A 14 35.25 -15.68 46.29
CA TRP A 14 35.49 -15.57 44.85
C TRP A 14 35.91 -16.92 44.23
N SER A 15 36.68 -17.72 44.88
CA SER A 15 37.07 -19.03 44.38
C SER A 15 35.91 -20.04 44.38
N VAL A 16 34.93 -19.90 45.28
CA VAL A 16 33.73 -20.74 45.30
C VAL A 16 32.73 -20.29 44.22
N PHE A 17 32.64 -18.97 43.88
CA PHE A 17 31.78 -18.47 42.83
C PHE A 17 32.32 -18.76 41.44
N VAL A 18 33.63 -18.83 41.23
CA VAL A 18 34.23 -19.14 39.92
C VAL A 18 34.15 -20.64 39.59
N PHE A 19 34.02 -21.52 40.56
CA PHE A 19 33.85 -22.95 40.34
C PHE A 19 32.40 -23.44 40.18
N TRP A 20 31.38 -22.53 40.34
CA TRP A 20 29.97 -22.89 40.23
C TRP A 20 29.22 -22.18 39.10
N THR A 21 29.92 -21.59 38.16
CA THR A 21 29.37 -21.50 36.81
C THR A 21 29.62 -22.85 36.14
N PRO A 22 28.60 -23.68 35.94
CA PRO A 22 28.79 -24.80 35.04
C PRO A 22 29.16 -24.15 33.70
N LEU A 23 30.40 -24.35 33.25
CA LEU A 23 30.72 -24.38 31.84
C LEU A 23 29.89 -25.54 31.26
N CYS A 24 28.57 -25.32 31.22
CA CYS A 24 27.66 -26.11 30.41
C CYS A 24 27.98 -25.78 28.94
N TRP A 25 29.11 -26.30 28.51
CA TRP A 25 29.24 -26.74 27.13
C TRP A 25 28.29 -27.94 26.99
N GLY A 26 26.97 -27.66 27.22
CA GLY A 26 25.95 -28.66 27.10
C GLY A 26 25.92 -29.08 25.66
N ARG A 27 26.11 -30.36 25.40
CA ARG A 27 25.75 -30.93 24.09
C ARG A 27 24.30 -30.51 23.82
N PRO A 28 23.98 -30.05 22.61
CA PRO A 28 22.62 -29.69 22.25
C PRO A 28 21.67 -30.85 22.64
N ASP A 29 20.64 -30.53 23.44
CA ASP A 29 19.65 -31.52 23.83
C ASP A 29 18.75 -31.85 22.63
N PRO A 30 18.71 -33.10 22.14
CA PRO A 30 17.87 -33.49 21.02
C PRO A 30 16.37 -33.25 21.29
N GLN A 31 15.91 -33.38 22.54
CA GLN A 31 14.50 -33.16 22.89
C GLN A 31 14.16 -31.67 22.83
N GLN A 32 15.01 -30.81 23.38
CA GLN A 32 14.87 -29.37 23.27
C GLN A 32 14.89 -28.91 21.80
N ARG A 33 15.80 -29.47 20.99
CA ARG A 33 15.82 -29.18 19.55
C ARG A 33 14.50 -29.55 18.88
N GLN A 34 13.97 -30.75 19.16
CA GLN A 34 12.71 -31.20 18.58
C GLN A 34 11.53 -30.32 19.00
N ALA A 35 11.48 -29.92 20.27
CA ALA A 35 10.45 -29.01 20.78
C ALA A 35 10.52 -27.62 20.09
N LEU A 36 11.72 -27.09 19.86
CA LEU A 36 11.90 -25.83 19.13
C LEU A 36 11.47 -25.94 17.67
N LEU A 37 11.84 -27.03 16.98
CA LEU A 37 11.40 -27.27 15.60
C LEU A 37 9.87 -27.34 15.48
N GLN A 38 9.20 -28.00 16.43
CA GLN A 38 7.73 -28.01 16.45
C GLN A 38 7.14 -26.62 16.69
N GLN A 39 7.74 -25.81 17.56
CA GLN A 39 7.30 -24.43 17.74
C GLN A 39 7.51 -23.55 16.51
N GLU A 40 8.64 -23.73 15.81
CA GLU A 40 8.89 -23.05 14.53
C GLU A 40 7.81 -23.39 13.51
N VAL A 41 7.57 -24.68 13.25
CA VAL A 41 6.54 -25.15 12.31
C VAL A 41 5.16 -24.59 12.64
N ILE A 42 4.75 -24.59 13.92
CA ILE A 42 3.44 -24.05 14.35
C ILE A 42 3.34 -22.54 14.11
N ARG A 43 4.46 -21.82 14.23
CA ARG A 43 4.53 -20.36 14.07
C ARG A 43 4.77 -19.91 12.63
N GLU A 44 5.17 -20.81 11.74
CA GLU A 44 5.26 -20.51 10.31
C GLU A 44 3.91 -20.08 9.73
N VAL A 45 3.96 -19.30 8.65
CA VAL A 45 2.76 -18.95 7.90
C VAL A 45 2.09 -20.21 7.36
N GLY A 46 0.85 -20.47 7.81
CA GLY A 46 0.13 -21.69 7.44
C GLY A 46 0.56 -22.94 8.20
N GLY A 47 1.50 -22.86 9.16
CA GLY A 47 2.02 -24.02 9.90
C GLY A 47 0.97 -24.80 10.71
N SER A 48 -0.16 -24.18 11.05
CA SER A 48 -1.30 -24.83 11.69
C SER A 48 -2.36 -25.35 10.70
N VAL A 49 -2.16 -25.14 9.38
CA VAL A 49 -3.12 -25.58 8.35
C VAL A 49 -2.92 -27.06 8.04
N VAL A 50 -3.98 -27.82 8.18
CA VAL A 50 -3.97 -29.25 7.81
C VAL A 50 -4.51 -29.36 6.38
N LEU A 51 -3.61 -29.71 5.46
CA LEU A 51 -3.94 -29.89 4.05
C LEU A 51 -4.67 -31.23 3.83
N ASN A 52 -5.76 -31.19 3.03
CA ASN A 52 -6.36 -32.40 2.48
C ASN A 52 -5.48 -33.00 1.37
N ASP A 53 -5.82 -34.19 0.84
CA ASP A 53 -4.95 -34.88 -0.11
C ASP A 53 -4.79 -34.15 -1.45
N LYS A 54 -5.81 -33.43 -1.92
CA LYS A 54 -5.72 -32.60 -3.14
C LYS A 54 -4.81 -31.40 -2.92
N GLU A 55 -4.92 -30.78 -1.75
CA GLU A 55 -4.06 -29.66 -1.36
C GLU A 55 -2.60 -30.08 -1.19
N LYS A 56 -2.35 -31.27 -0.62
CA LYS A 56 -0.99 -31.84 -0.54
C LYS A 56 -0.41 -32.04 -1.92
N LEU A 57 -1.18 -32.59 -2.87
CA LEU A 57 -0.73 -32.79 -4.25
C LEU A 57 -0.43 -31.45 -4.95
N LEU A 58 -1.31 -30.46 -4.78
CA LEU A 58 -1.10 -29.12 -5.31
C LEU A 58 0.15 -28.45 -4.71
N ASN A 59 0.32 -28.56 -3.38
CA ASN A 59 1.51 -28.03 -2.69
C ASN A 59 2.81 -28.66 -3.21
N GLN A 60 2.84 -29.97 -3.43
CA GLN A 60 3.99 -30.65 -4.05
C GLN A 60 4.26 -30.12 -5.44
N LYS A 61 3.23 -29.90 -6.27
CA LYS A 61 3.39 -29.38 -7.63
C LYS A 61 3.91 -27.95 -7.63
N LEU A 62 3.35 -27.08 -6.77
CA LEU A 62 3.83 -25.69 -6.62
C LEU A 62 5.29 -25.66 -6.15
N HIS A 63 5.64 -26.54 -5.20
CA HIS A 63 7.02 -26.64 -4.71
C HIS A 63 8.00 -27.06 -5.82
N GLN A 64 7.62 -28.04 -6.65
CA GLN A 64 8.42 -28.45 -7.81
C GLN A 64 8.63 -27.29 -8.82
N LEU A 65 7.55 -26.58 -9.17
CA LEU A 65 7.64 -25.43 -10.07
C LEU A 65 8.53 -24.32 -9.50
N LYS A 66 8.36 -24.01 -8.20
CA LYS A 66 9.23 -23.06 -7.49
C LYS A 66 10.70 -23.45 -7.59
N LEU A 67 11.04 -24.71 -7.31
CA LEU A 67 12.43 -25.19 -7.40
C LEU A 67 12.99 -25.07 -8.82
N GLN A 68 12.20 -25.42 -9.84
CA GLN A 68 12.59 -25.27 -11.23
C GLN A 68 12.88 -23.81 -11.61
N GLU A 69 12.04 -22.88 -11.16
CA GLU A 69 12.26 -21.45 -11.42
C GLU A 69 13.45 -20.88 -10.64
N MET A 70 13.76 -21.41 -9.45
CA MET A 70 14.94 -21.02 -8.67
C MET A 70 16.27 -21.44 -9.32
N GLU A 71 16.26 -22.45 -10.20
CA GLU A 71 17.43 -22.91 -10.96
C GLU A 71 17.68 -22.08 -12.23
N LEU A 72 16.73 -21.20 -12.61
CA LEU A 72 16.91 -20.34 -13.78
C LEU A 72 18.00 -19.29 -13.52
N PRO A 73 18.76 -18.90 -14.56
CA PRO A 73 19.80 -17.86 -14.44
C PRO A 73 19.26 -16.53 -13.91
N GLU A 74 18.03 -16.19 -14.26
CA GLU A 74 17.31 -15.03 -13.78
C GLU A 74 16.17 -15.48 -12.88
N PHE A 75 16.20 -15.05 -11.61
CA PHE A 75 15.18 -15.36 -10.62
C PHE A 75 14.36 -14.12 -10.28
N PRO A 76 13.16 -13.92 -10.87
CA PRO A 76 12.37 -12.71 -10.75
C PRO A 76 12.14 -12.22 -9.30
N PRO A 77 11.89 -13.10 -8.30
CA PRO A 77 11.72 -12.65 -6.92
C PRO A 77 12.95 -11.98 -6.28
N ALA A 78 14.15 -12.18 -6.84
CA ALA A 78 15.38 -11.54 -6.37
C ALA A 78 15.76 -10.28 -7.17
N MET A 79 14.96 -9.91 -8.16
CA MET A 79 15.22 -8.79 -9.06
C MET A 79 14.39 -7.55 -8.64
N HIS A 80 14.82 -6.38 -9.12
CA HIS A 80 13.98 -5.20 -9.09
C HIS A 80 12.68 -5.46 -9.87
N PHE A 81 11.53 -5.10 -9.31
CA PHE A 81 10.20 -5.44 -9.88
C PHE A 81 10.06 -5.03 -11.37
N PHE A 82 10.59 -3.88 -11.77
CA PHE A 82 10.49 -3.45 -13.17
C PHE A 82 11.27 -4.36 -14.13
N LYS A 83 12.43 -4.86 -13.70
CA LYS A 83 13.22 -5.82 -14.46
C LYS A 83 12.56 -7.22 -14.43
N ALA A 84 11.96 -7.59 -13.30
CA ALA A 84 11.27 -8.86 -13.12
C ALA A 84 9.94 -8.97 -13.87
N LYS A 85 9.19 -7.85 -14.05
CA LYS A 85 7.82 -7.86 -14.57
C LYS A 85 7.66 -8.63 -15.90
N PRO A 86 8.48 -8.45 -16.94
CA PRO A 86 8.36 -9.21 -18.18
C PRO A 86 8.61 -10.72 -17.99
N LEU A 87 9.43 -11.10 -17.03
CA LEU A 87 9.75 -12.51 -16.71
C LEU A 87 8.64 -13.15 -15.88
N ILE A 88 8.01 -12.39 -14.98
CA ILE A 88 6.89 -12.87 -14.16
C ILE A 88 5.73 -13.36 -15.04
N GLU A 89 5.43 -12.67 -16.13
CA GLU A 89 4.37 -13.05 -17.06
C GLU A 89 4.60 -14.42 -17.72
N GLN A 90 5.85 -14.90 -17.77
CA GLN A 90 6.25 -16.19 -18.29
C GLN A 90 6.35 -17.27 -17.21
N SER A 91 6.22 -16.92 -15.93
CA SER A 91 6.36 -17.83 -14.80
C SER A 91 5.20 -18.83 -14.72
N ALA A 92 5.52 -20.12 -14.58
CA ALA A 92 4.53 -21.16 -14.33
C ALA A 92 3.93 -21.03 -12.92
N VAL A 93 4.72 -20.61 -11.93
CA VAL A 93 4.25 -20.30 -10.58
C VAL A 93 3.24 -19.15 -10.62
N PHE A 94 3.52 -18.06 -11.36
CA PHE A 94 2.61 -16.94 -11.50
C PHE A 94 1.27 -17.34 -12.12
N SER A 95 1.29 -18.23 -13.13
CA SER A 95 0.06 -18.76 -13.74
C SER A 95 -0.85 -19.52 -12.77
N PHE A 96 -0.27 -20.16 -11.74
CA PHE A 96 -1.03 -20.72 -10.63
C PHE A 96 -1.55 -19.65 -9.69
N LEU A 97 -0.70 -18.69 -9.30
CA LEU A 97 -1.07 -17.61 -8.38
C LEU A 97 -2.20 -16.74 -8.92
N GLN A 98 -2.25 -16.51 -10.24
CA GLN A 98 -3.36 -15.79 -10.88
C GLN A 98 -4.74 -16.44 -10.62
N LYS A 99 -4.77 -17.77 -10.52
CA LYS A 99 -6.01 -18.54 -10.30
C LYS A 99 -6.40 -18.69 -8.84
N MET A 100 -5.49 -18.35 -7.92
CA MET A 100 -5.75 -18.50 -6.48
C MET A 100 -6.74 -17.43 -5.99
N PRO A 101 -7.67 -17.80 -5.09
CA PRO A 101 -8.44 -16.81 -4.33
C PRO A 101 -7.48 -15.93 -3.50
N LYS A 102 -7.60 -14.61 -3.64
CA LYS A 102 -6.74 -13.65 -2.94
C LYS A 102 -7.43 -12.95 -1.77
N GLY A 103 -8.75 -13.14 -1.62
CA GLY A 103 -9.52 -12.55 -0.53
C GLY A 103 -9.72 -11.05 -0.69
N ALA A 104 -9.00 -10.23 0.05
CA ALA A 104 -9.18 -8.79 0.10
C ALA A 104 -7.93 -8.02 -0.35
N ALA A 105 -8.12 -6.87 -1.01
CA ALA A 105 -7.09 -5.85 -1.19
C ALA A 105 -7.40 -4.66 -0.25
N LEU A 106 -6.56 -4.48 0.77
CA LEU A 106 -6.81 -3.54 1.87
C LEU A 106 -6.01 -2.24 1.75
N HIS A 107 -5.05 -2.17 0.80
CA HIS A 107 -4.22 -0.99 0.56
C HIS A 107 -4.21 -0.63 -0.91
N VAL A 108 -5.21 0.14 -1.33
CA VAL A 108 -5.43 0.57 -2.71
C VAL A 108 -5.76 2.06 -2.72
N HIS A 109 -5.24 2.82 -3.69
CA HIS A 109 -5.52 4.25 -3.84
C HIS A 109 -6.47 4.53 -5.00
N ASP A 110 -7.36 5.52 -4.83
CA ASP A 110 -8.45 5.84 -5.76
C ASP A 110 -8.02 6.15 -7.20
N PHE A 111 -6.87 6.82 -7.39
CA PHE A 111 -6.34 7.11 -8.73
C PHE A 111 -5.50 5.98 -9.34
N ALA A 112 -5.35 4.84 -8.66
CA ALA A 112 -4.56 3.70 -9.09
C ALA A 112 -5.35 2.37 -9.13
N LEU A 113 -6.69 2.44 -9.27
CA LEU A 113 -7.57 1.27 -9.29
C LEU A 113 -7.51 0.48 -10.60
N VAL A 114 -7.23 1.14 -11.70
CA VAL A 114 -7.37 0.58 -13.07
C VAL A 114 -6.04 0.64 -13.79
N GLY A 115 -5.75 -0.37 -14.60
CA GLY A 115 -4.56 -0.41 -15.45
C GLY A 115 -4.46 0.82 -16.35
N VAL A 116 -3.27 1.37 -16.51
CA VAL A 116 -3.01 2.62 -17.27
C VAL A 116 -3.41 2.49 -18.74
N GLU A 117 -3.30 1.30 -19.31
CA GLU A 117 -3.71 1.00 -20.68
C GLU A 117 -5.21 1.25 -20.87
N TRP A 118 -6.02 0.89 -19.87
CA TRP A 118 -7.46 1.16 -19.92
C TRP A 118 -7.76 2.66 -19.93
N LEU A 119 -7.08 3.45 -19.10
CA LEU A 119 -7.21 4.90 -19.08
C LEU A 119 -6.87 5.49 -20.47
N VAL A 120 -5.76 5.06 -21.05
CA VAL A 120 -5.33 5.58 -22.34
C VAL A 120 -6.27 5.11 -23.47
N LYS A 121 -6.58 3.82 -23.56
CA LYS A 121 -7.34 3.26 -24.69
C LYS A 121 -8.86 3.50 -24.60
N ASN A 122 -9.44 3.59 -23.40
CA ASN A 122 -10.89 3.73 -23.24
C ASN A 122 -11.33 5.13 -22.81
N VAL A 123 -10.45 5.92 -22.16
CA VAL A 123 -10.83 7.22 -21.65
C VAL A 123 -10.33 8.35 -22.54
N THR A 124 -9.06 8.35 -22.97
CA THR A 124 -8.52 9.44 -23.78
C THR A 124 -9.05 9.45 -25.22
N TYR A 125 -9.75 8.40 -25.66
CA TYR A 125 -10.44 8.33 -26.95
C TYR A 125 -11.88 8.86 -26.94
N ARG A 126 -12.39 9.24 -25.77
CA ARG A 126 -13.74 9.84 -25.66
C ARG A 126 -13.76 11.23 -26.30
N GLU A 127 -14.93 11.60 -26.81
CA GLU A 127 -15.16 12.93 -27.34
C GLU A 127 -14.89 14.01 -26.30
N ASN A 128 -14.49 15.20 -26.74
CA ASN A 128 -14.20 16.35 -25.89
C ASN A 128 -13.02 16.19 -24.92
N CYS A 129 -12.17 15.20 -25.11
CA CYS A 129 -10.94 15.04 -24.34
C CYS A 129 -9.83 15.93 -24.91
N TYR A 130 -9.34 16.86 -24.11
CA TYR A 130 -8.22 17.73 -24.43
C TYR A 130 -6.98 17.31 -23.66
N VAL A 131 -5.82 17.51 -24.27
CA VAL A 131 -4.50 17.32 -23.67
C VAL A 131 -3.71 18.61 -23.70
N CYS A 132 -2.94 18.84 -22.66
CA CYS A 132 -1.92 19.87 -22.59
C CYS A 132 -0.57 19.22 -22.25
N PHE A 133 0.47 19.54 -22.98
CA PHE A 133 1.86 19.19 -22.65
C PHE A 133 2.42 20.31 -21.79
N THR A 134 2.90 19.95 -20.60
CA THR A 134 3.38 20.92 -19.62
C THR A 134 4.89 21.18 -19.76
N ASP A 135 5.37 22.32 -19.26
CA ASP A 135 6.76 22.72 -19.38
C ASP A 135 7.73 21.78 -18.64
N ASP A 136 7.22 21.00 -17.68
CA ASP A 136 7.96 19.96 -16.93
C ASP A 136 7.94 18.57 -17.61
N ASN A 137 7.67 18.52 -18.93
CA ASN A 137 7.57 17.30 -19.74
C ASN A 137 6.52 16.29 -19.24
N SER A 138 5.46 16.78 -18.62
CA SER A 138 4.30 16.00 -18.22
C SER A 138 3.10 16.31 -19.12
N VAL A 139 1.96 15.70 -18.83
CA VAL A 139 0.71 15.96 -19.55
C VAL A 139 -0.43 16.22 -18.57
N ARG A 140 -1.41 16.97 -19.02
CA ARG A 140 -2.67 17.14 -18.27
C ARG A 140 -3.83 16.87 -19.24
N PHE A 141 -4.89 16.29 -18.72
CA PHE A 141 -6.11 16.00 -19.46
C PHE A 141 -7.28 16.79 -18.90
N LEU A 142 -8.22 17.13 -19.76
CA LEU A 142 -9.48 17.78 -19.36
C LEU A 142 -10.57 17.48 -20.40
N PHE A 143 -11.78 17.21 -19.93
CA PHE A 143 -12.97 17.15 -20.76
C PHE A 143 -13.68 18.50 -20.75
N SER A 144 -14.03 19.01 -21.95
CA SER A 144 -14.67 20.33 -22.07
C SER A 144 -15.45 20.42 -23.37
N THR A 145 -16.56 21.17 -23.38
CA THR A 145 -17.35 21.46 -24.58
C THR A 145 -16.61 22.28 -25.62
N GLY A 146 -15.63 23.06 -25.20
CA GLY A 146 -14.78 23.87 -26.08
C GLY A 146 -13.35 23.89 -25.60
N LYS A 147 -12.44 24.52 -26.36
CA LYS A 147 -11.03 24.60 -26.00
C LYS A 147 -10.88 25.22 -24.59
N PRO A 148 -10.26 24.49 -23.64
CA PRO A 148 -10.07 24.99 -22.28
C PRO A 148 -9.23 26.28 -22.28
N LYS A 149 -9.55 27.18 -21.32
CA LYS A 149 -8.73 28.38 -21.08
C LYS A 149 -7.41 27.97 -20.43
N TYR A 150 -6.46 28.91 -20.44
CA TYR A 150 -5.17 28.77 -19.76
C TYR A 150 -5.38 28.27 -18.33
N LYS A 151 -4.55 27.29 -17.93
CA LYS A 151 -4.35 26.87 -16.52
C LYS A 151 -2.85 26.87 -16.26
N GLU A 152 -2.49 27.04 -15.01
CA GLU A 152 -1.11 26.98 -14.55
C GLU A 152 -0.37 25.78 -15.14
N HIS A 153 0.80 25.97 -15.69
CA HIS A 153 1.61 25.00 -16.44
C HIS A 153 0.98 24.45 -17.75
N CYS A 154 -0.18 24.99 -18.19
CA CYS A 154 -0.86 24.55 -19.40
C CYS A 154 -1.19 25.73 -20.30
N SER A 155 -0.26 26.12 -21.14
CA SER A 155 -0.42 27.23 -22.09
C SER A 155 -1.35 26.88 -23.29
N THR A 156 -1.27 25.64 -23.76
CA THR A 156 -1.98 25.22 -24.98
C THR A 156 -2.69 23.88 -24.80
N TRP A 157 -4.01 23.91 -24.94
CA TRP A 157 -4.85 22.73 -24.97
C TRP A 157 -5.16 22.31 -26.40
N THR A 158 -5.00 21.02 -26.71
CA THR A 158 -5.29 20.43 -28.02
C THR A 158 -6.32 19.31 -27.86
N LEU A 159 -7.33 19.30 -28.73
CA LEU A 159 -8.32 18.21 -28.76
C LEU A 159 -7.62 16.91 -29.20
N LEU A 160 -7.70 15.85 -28.40
CA LEU A 160 -7.00 14.59 -28.67
C LEU A 160 -7.42 13.94 -29.99
N LYS A 161 -8.70 14.03 -30.34
CA LYS A 161 -9.21 13.54 -31.64
C LYS A 161 -8.46 14.19 -32.82
N THR A 162 -8.25 15.50 -32.77
CA THR A 162 -7.51 16.23 -33.81
C THR A 162 -6.02 15.88 -33.77
N LEU A 163 -5.45 15.79 -32.56
CA LEU A 163 -4.03 15.46 -32.40
C LEU A 163 -3.68 14.08 -33.00
N ARG A 164 -4.54 13.09 -32.80
CA ARG A 164 -4.38 11.73 -33.33
C ARG A 164 -4.51 11.64 -34.87
N LEU A 165 -5.14 12.60 -35.50
CA LEU A 165 -5.17 12.66 -37.01
C LEU A 165 -3.81 13.10 -37.58
N ASN A 166 -3.02 13.84 -36.82
CA ASN A 166 -1.77 14.45 -37.25
C ASN A 166 -0.51 13.73 -36.74
N LEU A 167 -0.65 12.83 -35.77
CA LEU A 167 0.46 12.12 -35.15
C LEU A 167 0.23 10.60 -35.15
N ASN A 168 1.30 9.83 -35.02
CA ASN A 168 1.21 8.40 -34.81
C ASN A 168 0.49 8.11 -33.47
N SER A 169 -0.73 7.57 -33.55
CA SER A 169 -1.59 7.29 -32.41
C SER A 169 -0.94 6.32 -31.43
N THR A 170 -0.16 5.33 -31.90
CA THR A 170 0.50 4.35 -31.06
C THR A 170 1.63 5.00 -30.25
N GLU A 171 2.44 5.84 -30.87
CA GLU A 171 3.51 6.57 -30.16
C GLU A 171 2.96 7.55 -29.16
N LEU A 172 1.86 8.24 -29.52
CA LEU A 172 1.17 9.16 -28.62
C LEU A 172 0.60 8.42 -27.38
N ASP A 173 -0.08 7.30 -27.60
CA ASP A 173 -0.62 6.47 -26.52
C ASP A 173 0.49 5.93 -25.61
N ASN A 174 1.60 5.45 -26.19
CA ASN A 174 2.76 5.02 -25.41
C ASN A 174 3.38 6.16 -24.59
N SER A 175 3.34 7.38 -25.12
CA SER A 175 3.76 8.58 -24.39
C SER A 175 2.85 8.82 -23.16
N PHE A 176 1.54 8.68 -23.31
CA PHE A 176 0.58 8.82 -22.20
C PHE A 176 0.75 7.71 -21.17
N ILE A 177 0.93 6.45 -21.61
CA ILE A 177 1.23 5.34 -20.71
C ILE A 177 2.47 5.64 -19.90
N ARG A 178 3.56 6.07 -20.52
CA ARG A 178 4.78 6.48 -19.80
C ARG A 178 4.53 7.59 -18.78
N ASN A 179 3.59 8.50 -19.03
CA ASN A 179 3.24 9.56 -18.08
C ASN A 179 2.37 9.10 -16.91
N LEU A 180 1.69 7.96 -17.03
CA LEU A 180 0.81 7.38 -16.02
C LEU A 180 1.47 6.27 -15.18
N THR A 181 2.70 5.88 -15.49
CA THR A 181 3.40 4.79 -14.79
C THR A 181 4.83 5.20 -14.38
N LEU A 182 5.36 4.50 -13.39
CA LEU A 182 6.78 4.55 -13.06
C LEU A 182 7.60 3.48 -13.79
N PHE A 183 6.93 2.58 -14.51
CA PHE A 183 7.63 1.49 -15.18
C PHE A 183 8.70 2.01 -16.16
N THR A 184 9.89 1.45 -16.07
CA THR A 184 11.05 1.74 -16.92
C THR A 184 11.92 0.48 -17.02
N GLU A 185 12.61 0.32 -18.13
CA GLU A 185 13.54 -0.80 -18.35
C GLU A 185 14.82 -0.66 -17.50
N ASP A 186 15.26 0.57 -17.24
CA ASP A 186 16.43 0.88 -16.43
C ASP A 186 16.04 1.76 -15.22
N PRO A 187 15.55 1.12 -14.13
CA PRO A 187 15.14 1.85 -12.94
C PRO A 187 16.30 2.54 -12.22
N ASP A 188 17.52 1.98 -12.28
CA ASP A 188 18.69 2.53 -11.60
C ASP A 188 19.12 3.87 -12.21
N LYS A 189 18.99 3.98 -13.53
CA LYS A 189 19.28 5.21 -14.26
C LYS A 189 18.12 6.21 -14.18
N ALA A 190 16.89 5.74 -14.33
CA ALA A 190 15.70 6.60 -14.35
C ALA A 190 15.42 7.24 -12.97
N TYR A 191 15.75 6.53 -11.89
CA TYR A 191 15.45 6.90 -10.52
C TYR A 191 16.69 6.89 -9.63
N PRO A 192 17.61 7.84 -9.78
CA PRO A 192 18.90 7.87 -9.07
C PRO A 192 18.76 8.13 -7.56
N ASN A 193 17.61 8.58 -7.08
CA ASN A 193 17.31 8.79 -5.67
C ASN A 193 15.80 8.86 -5.41
N GLN A 194 15.41 8.86 -4.14
CA GLN A 194 14.01 8.90 -3.70
C GLN A 194 13.25 10.15 -4.17
N ASP A 195 13.89 11.32 -4.22
CA ASP A 195 13.21 12.56 -4.63
C ASP A 195 12.75 12.49 -6.09
N VAL A 196 13.55 11.89 -6.96
CA VAL A 196 13.19 11.70 -8.37
C VAL A 196 12.04 10.71 -8.50
N VAL A 197 12.06 9.59 -7.76
CA VAL A 197 10.96 8.61 -7.75
C VAL A 197 9.67 9.26 -7.27
N TRP A 198 9.69 9.91 -6.11
CA TRP A 198 8.49 10.52 -5.53
C TRP A 198 7.93 11.63 -6.41
N LYS A 199 8.77 12.51 -6.96
CA LYS A 199 8.33 13.52 -7.91
C LYS A 199 7.62 12.89 -9.11
N ARG A 200 8.16 11.81 -9.65
CA ARG A 200 7.56 11.10 -10.78
C ARG A 200 6.26 10.40 -10.38
N PHE A 201 6.22 9.81 -9.20
CA PHE A 201 5.03 9.15 -8.64
C PHE A 201 3.87 10.15 -8.50
N GLU A 202 4.10 11.29 -7.86
CA GLU A 202 3.10 12.35 -7.71
C GLU A 202 2.62 12.91 -9.04
N GLN A 203 3.54 13.07 -10.03
CA GLN A 203 3.16 13.49 -11.38
C GLN A 203 2.18 12.53 -12.05
N ALA A 204 2.32 11.22 -11.88
CA ALA A 204 1.40 10.24 -12.45
C ALA A 204 -0.04 10.42 -11.93
N PHE A 205 -0.20 10.71 -10.64
CA PHE A 205 -1.52 11.04 -10.07
C PHE A 205 -2.10 12.32 -10.66
N LEU A 206 -1.29 13.37 -10.85
CA LEU A 206 -1.72 14.62 -11.47
C LEU A 206 -2.15 14.41 -12.95
N VAL A 207 -1.50 13.50 -13.66
CA VAL A 207 -1.90 13.11 -15.03
C VAL A 207 -3.26 12.40 -15.02
N ALA A 208 -3.46 11.45 -14.12
CA ALA A 208 -4.71 10.71 -14.00
C ALA A 208 -5.88 11.60 -13.52
N TYR A 209 -5.60 12.62 -12.72
CA TYR A 209 -6.61 13.47 -12.06
C TYR A 209 -7.66 14.01 -13.04
N GLY A 210 -7.22 14.64 -14.13
CA GLY A 210 -8.15 15.26 -15.09
C GLY A 210 -9.01 14.25 -15.87
N LEU A 211 -8.58 13.00 -15.97
CA LEU A 211 -9.35 11.91 -16.55
C LEU A 211 -10.37 11.36 -15.54
N VAL A 212 -9.89 10.95 -14.38
CA VAL A 212 -10.69 10.21 -13.38
C VAL A 212 -11.73 11.10 -12.71
N THR A 213 -11.47 12.40 -12.56
CA THR A 213 -12.42 13.33 -11.94
C THR A 213 -13.50 13.85 -12.90
N TYR A 214 -13.47 13.50 -14.19
CA TYR A 214 -14.62 13.72 -15.09
C TYR A 214 -15.74 12.76 -14.73
N ALA A 215 -16.93 13.28 -14.37
CA ALA A 215 -18.00 12.50 -13.73
C ALA A 215 -18.46 11.25 -14.51
N PRO A 216 -18.58 11.24 -15.84
CA PRO A 216 -18.84 10.02 -16.61
C PRO A 216 -17.69 9.00 -16.50
N VAL A 217 -16.43 9.48 -16.55
CA VAL A 217 -15.26 8.60 -16.40
C VAL A 217 -15.15 8.06 -14.99
N PHE A 218 -15.41 8.86 -13.96
CA PHE A 218 -15.40 8.42 -12.57
C PHE A 218 -16.28 7.18 -12.34
N LYS A 219 -17.49 7.19 -12.93
CA LYS A 219 -18.42 6.04 -12.84
C LYS A 219 -17.82 4.79 -13.48
N ASP A 220 -17.36 4.92 -14.72
CA ASP A 220 -16.83 3.78 -15.47
C ASP A 220 -15.52 3.28 -14.86
N TYR A 221 -14.67 4.19 -14.40
CA TYR A 221 -13.39 3.90 -13.76
C TYR A 221 -13.57 3.12 -12.45
N PHE A 222 -14.49 3.56 -11.60
CA PHE A 222 -14.78 2.86 -10.35
C PHE A 222 -15.31 1.45 -10.62
N TYR A 223 -16.26 1.32 -11.55
CA TYR A 223 -16.81 0.01 -11.92
C TYR A 223 -15.75 -0.91 -12.54
N GLU A 224 -14.93 -0.38 -13.44
CA GLU A 224 -13.82 -1.12 -14.05
C GLU A 224 -12.77 -1.53 -13.01
N GLY A 225 -12.49 -0.69 -12.03
CA GLY A 225 -11.63 -1.02 -10.90
C GLY A 225 -12.15 -2.25 -10.15
N LEU A 226 -13.42 -2.25 -9.74
CA LEU A 226 -14.04 -3.42 -9.11
C LEU A 226 -13.90 -4.66 -9.99
N ARG A 227 -14.13 -4.52 -11.30
CA ARG A 227 -14.06 -5.62 -12.27
C ARG A 227 -12.64 -6.20 -12.39
N GLN A 228 -11.61 -5.36 -12.50
CA GLN A 228 -10.22 -5.83 -12.63
C GLN A 228 -9.76 -6.56 -11.37
N PHE A 229 -10.08 -6.06 -10.18
CA PHE A 229 -9.77 -6.76 -8.93
C PHE A 229 -10.54 -8.08 -8.79
N TYR A 230 -11.82 -8.09 -9.14
CA TYR A 230 -12.63 -9.32 -9.12
C TYR A 230 -12.09 -10.38 -10.09
N MET A 231 -11.69 -9.99 -11.31
CA MET A 231 -11.07 -10.90 -12.28
C MET A 231 -9.72 -11.45 -11.81
N ASP A 232 -9.07 -10.78 -10.87
CA ASP A 232 -7.86 -11.26 -10.18
C ASP A 232 -8.18 -12.03 -8.88
N ASN A 233 -9.41 -12.51 -8.71
CA ASN A 233 -9.90 -13.29 -7.56
C ASN A 233 -9.85 -12.53 -6.22
N ILE A 234 -10.02 -11.21 -6.25
CA ILE A 234 -10.20 -10.38 -5.07
C ILE A 234 -11.69 -10.11 -4.89
N ILE A 235 -12.21 -10.43 -3.71
CA ILE A 235 -13.66 -10.37 -3.41
C ILE A 235 -14.03 -9.20 -2.49
N TYR A 236 -13.05 -8.43 -1.99
CA TYR A 236 -13.28 -7.27 -1.13
C TYR A 236 -12.19 -6.22 -1.29
N LEU A 237 -12.56 -4.94 -1.29
CA LEU A 237 -11.64 -3.83 -1.45
C LEU A 237 -11.77 -2.80 -0.33
N GLU A 238 -10.64 -2.22 0.12
CA GLU A 238 -10.62 -0.97 0.86
C GLU A 238 -9.79 0.06 0.10
N ILE A 239 -10.42 1.18 -0.25
CA ILE A 239 -9.86 2.16 -1.17
C ILE A 239 -9.58 3.45 -0.42
N ARG A 240 -8.32 3.83 -0.32
CA ARG A 240 -7.89 5.14 0.14
C ARG A 240 -8.24 6.18 -0.90
N ALA A 241 -9.14 7.10 -0.56
CA ALA A 241 -9.67 8.05 -1.52
C ALA A 241 -9.66 9.48 -0.99
N LEU A 242 -9.08 10.38 -1.78
CA LEU A 242 -9.11 11.83 -1.57
C LEU A 242 -10.49 12.41 -1.85
N LEU A 243 -11.29 11.75 -2.68
CA LEU A 243 -12.64 12.17 -3.10
C LEU A 243 -12.70 13.64 -3.54
N PRO A 244 -11.86 14.09 -4.48
CA PRO A 244 -11.95 15.46 -4.98
C PRO A 244 -13.31 15.68 -5.68
N PRO A 245 -13.79 16.93 -5.76
CA PRO A 245 -14.98 17.25 -6.54
C PRO A 245 -14.82 16.77 -7.98
N THR A 246 -15.75 15.94 -8.45
CA THR A 246 -15.83 15.56 -9.86
C THR A 246 -16.45 16.70 -10.68
N TYR A 247 -16.19 16.72 -11.98
CA TYR A 247 -16.70 17.75 -12.87
C TYR A 247 -17.50 17.17 -14.03
N GLU A 248 -18.47 17.94 -14.50
CA GLU A 248 -19.26 17.65 -15.70
C GLU A 248 -18.67 18.36 -16.93
N LEU A 249 -19.11 18.00 -18.12
CA LEU A 249 -18.62 18.57 -19.37
C LEU A 249 -18.84 20.09 -19.46
N ASP A 250 -19.91 20.60 -18.84
CA ASP A 250 -20.24 22.03 -18.74
C ASP A 250 -19.48 22.77 -17.63
N GLY A 251 -18.61 22.07 -16.91
CA GLY A 251 -17.79 22.61 -15.83
C GLY A 251 -18.45 22.63 -14.45
N ARG A 252 -19.71 22.21 -14.32
CA ARG A 252 -20.34 22.02 -12.99
C ARG A 252 -19.54 21.01 -12.18
N ARG A 253 -19.49 21.20 -10.87
CA ARG A 253 -18.78 20.31 -9.95
C ARG A 253 -19.76 19.58 -9.04
N ASN A 254 -19.51 18.28 -8.89
CA ASN A 254 -20.22 17.42 -7.96
C ASN A 254 -19.47 17.34 -6.63
N SER A 255 -20.21 17.23 -5.53
CA SER A 255 -19.65 17.11 -4.17
C SER A 255 -19.09 15.70 -3.90
N ARG A 256 -18.36 15.55 -2.78
CA ARG A 256 -17.95 14.24 -2.25
C ARG A 256 -19.13 13.32 -1.99
N ASP A 257 -20.22 13.83 -1.47
CA ASP A 257 -21.47 13.09 -1.25
C ASP A 257 -21.99 12.46 -2.55
N TRP A 258 -21.94 13.21 -3.66
CA TRP A 258 -22.30 12.66 -4.96
C TRP A 258 -21.39 11.49 -5.37
N SER A 259 -20.08 11.62 -5.16
CA SER A 259 -19.12 10.57 -5.44
C SER A 259 -19.39 9.31 -4.61
N LEU A 260 -19.62 9.47 -3.30
CA LEU A 260 -19.93 8.35 -2.41
C LEU A 260 -21.25 7.67 -2.76
N ARG A 261 -22.33 8.42 -3.02
CA ARG A 261 -23.61 7.84 -3.50
C ARG A 261 -23.46 7.12 -4.82
N THR A 262 -22.62 7.65 -5.70
CA THR A 262 -22.30 7.00 -6.99
C THR A 262 -21.57 5.68 -6.75
N CYS A 263 -20.55 5.65 -5.90
CA CYS A 263 -19.85 4.43 -5.51
C CYS A 263 -20.80 3.40 -4.90
N GLN A 264 -21.68 3.79 -3.96
CA GLN A 264 -22.68 2.88 -3.37
C GLN A 264 -23.60 2.26 -4.43
N LYS A 265 -24.12 3.08 -5.35
CA LYS A 265 -24.97 2.60 -6.43
C LYS A 265 -24.25 1.62 -7.35
N LEU A 266 -23.03 1.94 -7.77
CA LEU A 266 -22.22 1.08 -8.65
C LEU A 266 -21.82 -0.21 -7.94
N LEU A 267 -21.49 -0.15 -6.65
CA LEU A 267 -21.20 -1.32 -5.83
C LEU A 267 -22.42 -2.25 -5.72
N GLN A 268 -23.60 -1.68 -5.51
CA GLN A 268 -24.85 -2.46 -5.49
C GLN A 268 -25.09 -3.14 -6.85
N GLN A 269 -24.91 -2.44 -7.95
CA GLN A 269 -25.03 -3.01 -9.32
C GLN A 269 -24.00 -4.12 -9.56
N PHE A 270 -22.75 -3.89 -9.12
CA PHE A 270 -21.68 -4.88 -9.27
C PHE A 270 -21.98 -6.15 -8.48
N ARG A 271 -22.40 -6.02 -7.21
CA ARG A 271 -22.78 -7.18 -6.37
C ARG A 271 -24.01 -7.94 -6.91
N ALA A 272 -24.94 -7.26 -7.55
CA ALA A 272 -26.05 -7.93 -8.22
C ALA A 272 -25.59 -8.81 -9.39
N GLN A 273 -24.53 -8.39 -10.10
CA GLN A 273 -23.93 -9.17 -11.18
C GLN A 273 -22.95 -10.24 -10.69
N TYR A 274 -22.23 -9.97 -9.59
CA TYR A 274 -21.22 -10.84 -8.98
C TYR A 274 -21.56 -11.07 -7.49
N PRO A 275 -22.46 -12.03 -7.17
CA PRO A 275 -22.99 -12.20 -5.80
C PRO A 275 -21.96 -12.63 -4.76
N ASP A 276 -20.86 -13.25 -5.18
CA ASP A 276 -19.74 -13.65 -4.33
C ASP A 276 -18.76 -12.50 -4.01
N PHE A 277 -18.90 -11.33 -4.67
CA PHE A 277 -18.16 -10.13 -4.30
C PHE A 277 -18.71 -9.52 -3.02
N LEU A 278 -17.93 -9.57 -1.95
CA LEU A 278 -18.35 -9.12 -0.61
C LEU A 278 -18.60 -7.62 -0.53
N GLY A 279 -17.81 -6.82 -1.26
CA GLY A 279 -18.00 -5.38 -1.29
C GLY A 279 -16.72 -4.58 -1.41
N ALA A 280 -16.89 -3.26 -1.31
CA ALA A 280 -15.79 -2.31 -1.20
C ALA A 280 -16.13 -1.21 -0.19
N ARG A 281 -15.11 -0.70 0.50
CA ARG A 281 -15.23 0.44 1.41
C ARG A 281 -14.19 1.50 1.08
N VAL A 282 -14.42 2.71 1.53
CA VAL A 282 -13.56 3.87 1.33
C VAL A 282 -12.93 4.27 2.67
N ILE A 283 -11.62 4.37 2.70
CA ILE A 283 -10.88 5.08 3.74
C ILE A 283 -10.71 6.50 3.23
N PHE A 284 -11.40 7.46 3.84
CA PHE A 284 -11.27 8.86 3.45
C PHE A 284 -9.86 9.36 3.78
N THR A 285 -9.20 9.98 2.82
CA THR A 285 -7.81 10.41 2.99
C THR A 285 -7.60 11.87 2.66
N VAL A 286 -6.60 12.46 3.30
CA VAL A 286 -6.09 13.79 2.97
C VAL A 286 -4.57 13.77 2.93
N HIS A 287 -3.97 14.72 2.22
CA HIS A 287 -2.52 14.78 2.09
C HIS A 287 -1.87 15.23 3.42
N ARG A 288 -0.80 14.53 3.86
CA ARG A 288 -0.08 14.85 5.12
C ARG A 288 0.71 16.17 5.10
N GLY A 289 0.67 16.90 3.99
CA GLY A 289 1.21 18.27 3.91
C GLY A 289 0.33 19.36 4.51
N LEU A 290 -0.90 19.04 4.96
CA LEU A 290 -1.84 20.00 5.57
C LEU A 290 -1.25 20.64 6.83
N ASN A 291 -1.67 21.89 7.12
CA ASN A 291 -1.45 22.47 8.44
C ASN A 291 -2.46 21.91 9.46
N LEU A 292 -2.25 22.19 10.75
CA LEU A 292 -3.08 21.65 11.82
C LEU A 292 -4.55 22.07 11.70
N THR A 293 -4.82 23.32 11.33
CA THR A 293 -6.21 23.81 11.17
C THR A 293 -6.94 23.09 10.03
N GLU A 294 -6.25 22.83 8.94
CA GLU A 294 -6.80 22.05 7.81
C GLU A 294 -7.00 20.59 8.20
N ALA A 295 -6.08 20.00 8.99
CA ALA A 295 -6.20 18.64 9.48
C ALA A 295 -7.41 18.47 10.42
N VAL A 296 -7.66 19.43 11.33
CA VAL A 296 -8.87 19.42 12.18
C VAL A 296 -10.12 19.38 11.32
N LYS A 297 -10.24 20.28 10.33
CA LYS A 297 -11.39 20.28 9.41
C LYS A 297 -11.55 18.98 8.64
N ALA A 298 -10.43 18.38 8.22
CA ALA A 298 -10.45 17.10 7.51
C ALA A 298 -10.95 15.95 8.39
N VAL A 299 -10.56 15.91 9.66
CA VAL A 299 -11.04 14.91 10.63
C VAL A 299 -12.53 15.13 10.93
N GLU A 300 -12.99 16.37 11.11
CA GLU A 300 -14.41 16.70 11.29
C GLU A 300 -15.24 16.30 10.05
N GLU A 301 -14.69 16.52 8.86
CA GLU A 301 -15.31 16.05 7.61
C GLU A 301 -15.37 14.52 7.57
N ALA A 302 -14.29 13.81 7.94
CA ALA A 302 -14.27 12.36 8.02
C ALA A 302 -15.37 11.81 8.94
N MET A 303 -15.56 12.40 10.13
CA MET A 303 -16.61 12.04 11.07
C MET A 303 -18.01 12.25 10.46
N THR A 304 -18.19 13.35 9.72
CA THR A 304 -19.44 13.66 9.04
C THR A 304 -19.72 12.67 7.91
N LEU A 305 -18.73 12.36 7.09
CA LEU A 305 -18.84 11.37 6.02
C LEU A 305 -19.13 9.99 6.57
N GLN A 306 -18.46 9.56 7.64
CA GLN A 306 -18.71 8.27 8.27
C GLN A 306 -20.15 8.17 8.81
N ARG A 307 -20.66 9.22 9.45
CA ARG A 307 -22.04 9.27 9.94
C ARG A 307 -23.07 9.23 8.81
N ASN A 308 -22.80 9.92 7.69
CA ASN A 308 -23.72 10.00 6.56
C ASN A 308 -23.65 8.76 5.64
N PHE A 309 -22.51 8.07 5.62
CA PHE A 309 -22.23 6.92 4.74
C PHE A 309 -21.58 5.76 5.50
N PRO A 310 -22.22 5.24 6.59
CA PRO A 310 -21.58 4.23 7.46
C PRO A 310 -21.25 2.93 6.76
N ASP A 311 -22.00 2.59 5.70
CA ASP A 311 -21.82 1.34 4.96
C ASP A 311 -20.61 1.39 4.01
N ILE A 312 -20.17 2.59 3.59
CA ILE A 312 -19.09 2.74 2.62
C ILE A 312 -17.83 3.38 3.23
N ILE A 313 -17.94 4.30 4.18
CA ILE A 313 -16.76 4.88 4.84
C ILE A 313 -16.24 3.92 5.91
N ALA A 314 -15.00 3.45 5.73
CA ALA A 314 -14.31 2.57 6.68
C ALA A 314 -13.61 3.36 7.79
N GLY A 315 -13.06 4.53 7.46
CA GLY A 315 -12.32 5.38 8.41
C GLY A 315 -11.49 6.44 7.70
N PHE A 316 -10.38 6.82 8.33
CA PHE A 316 -9.55 7.96 7.93
C PHE A 316 -8.05 7.61 7.87
N ASP A 317 -7.30 8.30 6.98
CA ASP A 317 -5.86 8.18 6.86
C ASP A 317 -5.23 9.49 6.34
N PHE A 318 -3.92 9.66 6.56
CA PHE A 318 -3.08 10.65 5.92
C PHE A 318 -2.21 10.01 4.85
N VAL A 319 -2.28 10.53 3.61
CA VAL A 319 -1.52 10.02 2.46
C VAL A 319 -0.44 10.99 1.99
N GLY A 320 0.42 10.55 1.10
CA GLY A 320 1.54 11.29 0.54
C GLY A 320 2.87 10.89 1.17
N ARG A 321 3.95 11.42 0.62
CA ARG A 321 5.32 11.07 1.00
C ARG A 321 5.55 11.23 2.51
N GLU A 322 5.95 10.14 3.17
CA GLU A 322 6.10 10.13 4.63
C GLU A 322 7.38 10.85 5.08
N ASP A 323 8.51 10.57 4.46
CA ASP A 323 9.84 11.03 4.89
C ASP A 323 10.04 12.56 4.85
N THR A 324 9.36 13.26 3.95
CA THR A 324 9.36 14.73 3.88
C THR A 324 8.04 15.36 4.35
N GLY A 325 7.06 14.52 4.67
CA GLY A 325 5.76 14.92 5.17
C GLY A 325 5.79 15.27 6.67
N ARG A 326 4.64 15.65 7.20
CA ARG A 326 4.50 15.90 8.63
C ARG A 326 4.32 14.57 9.36
N PRO A 327 4.97 14.36 10.53
CA PRO A 327 4.78 13.16 11.34
C PRO A 327 3.34 13.11 11.91
N LEU A 328 2.86 11.92 12.27
CA LEU A 328 1.51 11.76 12.85
C LEU A 328 1.35 12.55 14.14
N TRP A 329 2.38 12.66 14.96
CA TRP A 329 2.35 13.44 16.20
C TRP A 329 2.07 14.92 16.01
N TYR A 330 2.46 15.50 14.87
CA TYR A 330 2.10 16.88 14.51
C TYR A 330 0.58 17.06 14.44
N PHE A 331 -0.16 16.04 14.07
CA PHE A 331 -1.61 16.06 13.92
C PHE A 331 -2.36 15.62 15.18
N ARG A 332 -1.67 15.43 16.32
CA ARG A 332 -2.27 14.93 17.57
C ARG A 332 -3.58 15.65 17.91
N ASP A 333 -3.57 16.98 17.94
CA ASP A 333 -4.73 17.76 18.36
C ASP A 333 -5.94 17.57 17.42
N ALA A 334 -5.69 17.31 16.13
CA ALA A 334 -6.73 16.96 15.16
C ALA A 334 -7.23 15.53 15.36
N LEU A 335 -6.33 14.58 15.60
CA LEU A 335 -6.66 13.16 15.75
C LEU A 335 -7.38 12.84 17.07
N GLU A 336 -7.26 13.69 18.08
CA GLU A 336 -8.00 13.59 19.34
C GLU A 336 -9.45 14.17 19.25
N VAL A 337 -9.80 14.88 18.17
CA VAL A 337 -11.14 15.50 18.03
C VAL A 337 -12.28 14.48 18.12
N PRO A 338 -12.24 13.32 17.45
CA PRO A 338 -13.32 12.34 17.55
C PRO A 338 -13.53 11.86 18.99
N GLU A 339 -12.46 11.49 19.70
CA GLU A 339 -12.53 11.01 21.09
C GLU A 339 -13.10 12.10 22.02
N LYS A 340 -12.66 13.36 21.88
CA LYS A 340 -13.18 14.51 22.66
C LYS A 340 -14.68 14.72 22.45
N GLN A 341 -15.22 14.29 21.30
CA GLN A 341 -16.65 14.37 20.96
C GLN A 341 -17.40 13.04 21.23
N GLY A 342 -16.74 12.03 21.78
CA GLY A 342 -17.32 10.71 22.02
C GLY A 342 -17.68 9.94 20.75
N ILE A 343 -17.00 10.23 19.62
CA ILE A 343 -17.22 9.61 18.30
C ILE A 343 -16.07 8.65 18.02
N TYR A 344 -16.38 7.43 17.59
CA TYR A 344 -15.40 6.48 17.14
C TYR A 344 -15.14 6.65 15.63
N LEU A 345 -13.94 7.10 15.27
CA LEU A 345 -13.44 7.18 13.90
C LEU A 345 -12.26 6.21 13.74
N PRO A 346 -12.40 5.10 12.98
CA PRO A 346 -11.28 4.20 12.74
C PRO A 346 -10.17 4.86 11.93
N TYR A 347 -8.93 4.63 12.34
CA TYR A 347 -7.73 5.07 11.64
C TYR A 347 -7.04 3.91 10.94
N PHE A 348 -6.41 4.18 9.78
CA PHE A 348 -5.67 3.21 8.96
C PHE A 348 -4.38 3.85 8.44
N PHE A 349 -3.53 4.33 9.35
CA PHE A 349 -2.42 5.21 8.99
C PHE A 349 -1.33 4.54 8.17
N HIS A 350 -0.86 5.24 7.12
CA HIS A 350 0.45 5.01 6.56
C HIS A 350 1.50 5.35 7.62
N ALA A 351 2.32 4.37 7.99
CA ALA A 351 3.42 4.56 8.93
C ALA A 351 4.55 3.58 8.65
N GLY A 352 5.78 4.05 8.78
CA GLY A 352 6.97 3.26 8.51
C GLY A 352 7.21 2.97 7.03
N GLU A 353 6.70 3.79 6.12
CA GLU A 353 7.05 3.79 4.69
C GLU A 353 8.34 4.59 4.45
N THR A 354 9.22 4.66 5.42
CA THR A 354 10.46 5.44 5.36
C THR A 354 11.68 4.59 5.74
N ASP A 355 12.84 4.97 5.20
CA ASP A 355 14.14 4.44 5.59
C ASP A 355 14.95 5.44 6.44
N LEU A 356 14.35 6.56 6.86
CA LEU A 356 14.98 7.61 7.67
C LEU A 356 14.95 7.24 9.15
N GLU A 357 15.85 6.35 9.56
CA GLU A 357 15.99 5.90 10.94
C GLU A 357 16.31 7.08 11.89
N GLY A 358 15.65 7.09 13.05
CA GLY A 358 15.89 8.06 14.13
C GLY A 358 15.30 9.45 13.90
N THR A 359 14.50 9.66 12.86
CA THR A 359 13.79 10.91 12.62
C THR A 359 12.39 10.91 13.23
N ASP A 360 11.74 12.07 13.30
CA ASP A 360 10.37 12.19 13.82
C ASP A 360 9.37 11.33 13.01
N VAL A 361 9.58 11.19 11.70
CA VAL A 361 8.73 10.36 10.85
C VAL A 361 8.95 8.87 11.06
N ASP A 362 10.13 8.44 11.49
CA ASP A 362 10.41 7.06 11.88
C ASP A 362 9.60 6.63 13.12
N GLN A 363 9.16 7.59 13.95
CA GLN A 363 8.31 7.38 15.11
C GLN A 363 6.83 7.18 14.74
N ASN A 364 6.41 7.44 13.51
CA ASN A 364 5.02 7.30 13.07
C ASN A 364 4.42 5.91 13.36
N LEU A 365 5.25 4.86 13.36
CA LEU A 365 4.81 3.50 13.72
C LEU A 365 4.30 3.43 15.16
N MET A 366 5.01 4.08 16.09
CA MET A 366 4.60 4.16 17.50
C MET A 366 3.35 5.04 17.62
N ASP A 367 3.36 6.19 16.97
CA ASP A 367 2.26 7.16 17.02
C ASP A 367 0.97 6.55 16.46
N ALA A 368 1.04 5.81 15.36
CA ALA A 368 -0.11 5.10 14.81
C ALA A 368 -0.75 4.14 15.84
N LEU A 369 0.05 3.41 16.60
CA LEU A 369 -0.45 2.54 17.66
C LEU A 369 -1.05 3.34 18.82
N LEU A 370 -0.42 4.46 19.23
CA LEU A 370 -0.93 5.33 20.28
C LEU A 370 -2.26 5.98 19.91
N PHE A 371 -2.47 6.30 18.62
CA PHE A 371 -3.77 6.75 18.11
C PHE A 371 -4.75 5.61 17.81
N ASN A 372 -4.46 4.40 18.29
CA ASN A 372 -5.34 3.24 18.16
C ASN A 372 -5.70 2.91 16.71
N THR A 373 -4.71 2.94 15.81
CA THR A 373 -4.93 2.58 14.41
C THR A 373 -5.46 1.14 14.27
N SER A 374 -6.40 0.92 13.38
CA SER A 374 -6.97 -0.42 13.13
C SER A 374 -5.98 -1.34 12.41
N ARG A 375 -5.20 -0.78 11.49
CA ARG A 375 -4.10 -1.41 10.76
C ARG A 375 -3.05 -0.35 10.44
N ILE A 376 -1.85 -0.79 10.13
CA ILE A 376 -0.75 0.09 9.69
C ILE A 376 -0.50 -0.16 8.21
N GLY A 377 -0.63 0.90 7.39
CA GLY A 377 -0.21 0.89 6.00
C GLY A 377 1.32 0.83 5.92
N HIS A 378 1.85 -0.04 5.08
CA HIS A 378 3.27 -0.38 4.90
C HIS A 378 3.92 -1.06 6.10
N GLY A 379 4.24 -0.34 7.17
CA GLY A 379 4.95 -0.90 8.32
C GLY A 379 6.36 -1.42 8.00
N PHE A 380 6.98 -1.00 6.90
CA PHE A 380 8.29 -1.52 6.45
C PHE A 380 9.39 -1.34 7.49
N ALA A 381 9.41 -0.18 8.15
CA ALA A 381 10.41 0.14 9.18
C ALA A 381 10.25 -0.66 10.48
N ILE A 382 9.15 -1.40 10.69
CA ILE A 382 8.84 -2.05 11.99
C ILE A 382 9.90 -3.05 12.45
N THR A 383 10.69 -3.59 11.53
CA THR A 383 11.78 -4.52 11.84
C THR A 383 12.90 -3.85 12.66
N ARG A 384 13.03 -2.53 12.56
CA ARG A 384 13.99 -1.72 13.34
C ARG A 384 13.48 -1.32 14.74
N HIS A 385 12.18 -1.52 14.99
CA HIS A 385 11.48 -1.08 16.21
C HIS A 385 10.97 -2.26 17.04
N PRO A 386 11.83 -2.98 17.80
CA PRO A 386 11.44 -4.22 18.47
C PRO A 386 10.31 -4.03 19.50
N VAL A 387 10.28 -2.89 20.21
CA VAL A 387 9.23 -2.57 21.19
C VAL A 387 7.89 -2.29 20.47
N VAL A 388 7.93 -1.51 19.38
CA VAL A 388 6.73 -1.19 18.58
C VAL A 388 6.17 -2.45 17.91
N LYS A 389 7.04 -3.31 17.38
CA LYS A 389 6.66 -4.61 16.82
C LYS A 389 5.94 -5.50 17.84
N GLU A 390 6.47 -5.58 19.07
CA GLU A 390 5.83 -6.34 20.14
C GLU A 390 4.50 -5.70 20.59
N LEU A 391 4.43 -4.37 20.64
CA LEU A 391 3.20 -3.65 20.95
C LEU A 391 2.12 -3.89 19.87
N ALA A 392 2.46 -3.77 18.58
CA ALA A 392 1.54 -4.07 17.48
C ALA A 392 1.00 -5.50 17.56
N ARG A 393 1.88 -6.47 17.89
CA ARG A 393 1.48 -7.87 18.10
C ARG A 393 0.52 -8.03 19.29
N LYS A 394 0.77 -7.35 20.41
CA LYS A 394 -0.10 -7.39 21.61
C LYS A 394 -1.45 -6.75 21.35
N MET A 395 -1.50 -5.68 20.58
CA MET A 395 -2.72 -4.98 20.21
C MET A 395 -3.47 -5.65 19.05
N ASP A 396 -2.92 -6.72 18.46
CA ASP A 396 -3.46 -7.43 17.28
C ASP A 396 -3.62 -6.50 16.05
N VAL A 397 -2.71 -5.54 15.89
CA VAL A 397 -2.70 -4.60 14.76
C VAL A 397 -1.95 -5.21 13.59
N ALA A 398 -2.64 -5.41 12.47
CA ALA A 398 -2.07 -5.97 11.24
C ALA A 398 -1.31 -4.92 10.42
N LEU A 399 -0.32 -5.38 9.64
CA LEU A 399 0.39 -4.57 8.65
C LEU A 399 -0.18 -4.81 7.25
N GLU A 400 -0.37 -3.75 6.49
CA GLU A 400 -0.72 -3.79 5.06
C GLU A 400 0.57 -3.70 4.25
N VAL A 401 1.23 -4.84 4.06
CA VAL A 401 2.57 -4.92 3.45
C VAL A 401 2.50 -4.58 1.96
N CYS A 402 3.29 -3.59 1.52
CA CYS A 402 3.33 -3.09 0.15
C CYS A 402 4.74 -3.29 -0.48
N PRO A 403 5.15 -4.53 -0.83
CA PRO A 403 6.54 -4.83 -1.18
C PRO A 403 7.05 -4.05 -2.39
N ILE A 404 6.23 -3.95 -3.43
CA ILE A 404 6.59 -3.26 -4.68
C ILE A 404 6.75 -1.75 -4.44
N SER A 405 5.84 -1.15 -3.68
CA SER A 405 5.93 0.27 -3.31
C SER A 405 7.16 0.54 -2.46
N ASN A 406 7.40 -0.27 -1.43
CA ASN A 406 8.58 -0.12 -0.57
C ASN A 406 9.89 -0.33 -1.35
N GLN A 407 9.96 -1.28 -2.28
CA GLN A 407 11.13 -1.44 -3.14
C GLN A 407 11.42 -0.18 -3.99
N LYS A 408 10.39 0.51 -4.46
CA LYS A 408 10.51 1.70 -5.29
C LYS A 408 10.81 2.96 -4.49
N CYS A 409 10.08 3.17 -3.40
CA CYS A 409 10.04 4.44 -2.69
C CYS A 409 10.95 4.49 -1.45
N VAL A 410 11.41 3.35 -0.92
CA VAL A 410 12.16 3.28 0.34
C VAL A 410 13.51 2.58 0.21
N ALA A 411 13.59 1.49 -0.53
CA ALA A 411 14.71 0.56 -0.49
C ALA A 411 15.85 0.86 -1.47
N TRP A 412 15.98 2.06 -2.01
CA TRP A 412 17.01 2.38 -3.00
C TRP A 412 18.45 2.21 -2.46
N LEU A 413 18.64 2.36 -1.16
CA LEU A 413 19.95 2.25 -0.50
C LEU A 413 20.25 0.86 0.09
N SER A 414 19.28 -0.04 0.22
CA SER A 414 19.47 -1.32 0.91
C SER A 414 19.55 -2.56 0.01
N LEU A 415 20.05 -2.42 -1.22
CA LEU A 415 20.33 -3.54 -2.14
C LEU A 415 21.32 -4.58 -1.59
N HIS A 416 21.87 -4.40 -0.39
CA HIS A 416 22.76 -5.34 0.28
C HIS A 416 22.12 -6.18 1.39
N LEU A 417 20.88 -5.88 1.77
CA LEU A 417 20.13 -6.72 2.71
C LEU A 417 19.15 -7.61 1.92
N LYS A 418 19.61 -8.81 1.59
CA LYS A 418 18.76 -9.93 1.14
C LYS A 418 17.78 -10.30 2.27
N LEU A 419 16.78 -9.48 2.50
CA LEU A 419 15.63 -9.89 3.31
C LEU A 419 14.70 -10.69 2.39
N PRO A 420 14.41 -11.95 2.73
CA PRO A 420 13.32 -12.64 2.08
C PRO A 420 12.05 -11.84 2.34
N ILE A 421 11.46 -11.30 1.29
CA ILE A 421 10.16 -10.62 1.35
C ILE A 421 9.14 -11.73 1.64
N CYS A 422 8.93 -11.97 2.93
CA CYS A 422 7.87 -12.86 3.40
C CYS A 422 6.55 -12.09 3.27
N MET A 423 5.72 -12.48 2.31
CA MET A 423 4.32 -12.03 2.25
C MET A 423 3.62 -12.50 3.52
N MET A 424 3.46 -11.61 4.50
CA MET A 424 2.62 -11.87 5.66
C MET A 424 1.48 -10.85 5.73
N CYS A 425 0.44 -11.11 4.95
CA CYS A 425 -0.91 -10.67 5.30
C CYS A 425 -1.64 -11.87 5.92
N LEU A 426 -1.46 -12.11 7.21
CA LEU A 426 -2.27 -13.10 7.93
C LEU A 426 -2.65 -12.54 9.30
N GLY A 427 -3.71 -11.72 9.31
CA GLY A 427 -4.55 -11.64 10.48
C GLY A 427 -5.37 -12.93 10.57
N ARG A 428 -5.36 -13.63 11.69
CA ARG A 428 -6.33 -14.71 11.95
C ARG A 428 -7.75 -14.14 11.84
N PRO A 429 -8.67 -14.79 11.11
CA PRO A 429 -10.06 -14.37 11.15
C PRO A 429 -10.61 -14.64 12.56
N ARG A 430 -10.70 -13.63 13.40
CA ARG A 430 -11.61 -13.67 14.52
C ARG A 430 -13.00 -13.34 14.00
N HIS A 431 -13.91 -14.30 14.18
CA HIS A 431 -15.34 -14.13 14.04
C HIS A 431 -15.82 -12.82 14.68
N LYS A 432 -16.15 -11.84 13.85
CA LYS A 432 -17.15 -10.80 14.07
C LYS A 432 -17.21 -9.93 12.81
N LEU A 433 -17.84 -10.48 11.77
CA LEU A 433 -18.53 -9.71 10.75
C LEU A 433 -20.01 -9.83 11.08
N MET A 434 -20.54 -8.88 11.83
CA MET A 434 -21.94 -8.48 11.85
C MET A 434 -22.00 -6.99 11.58
#